data_0edf552c6af92f1efaac8b7402fe054f
#
_entry.id   0edf552c6af92f1efaac8b7402fe054f
#
_cell.length_a   1.000
_cell.length_b   1.000
_cell.length_c   1.000
_cell.angle_alpha   90.00
_cell.angle_beta   90.00
_cell.angle_gamma   90.00
#
_symmetry.space_group_name_H-M   'P 1'
#
loop_
_entity.id
_entity.type
_entity.pdbx_description
1 polymer ?
#
loop_
_entity_poly.entity_id
_entity_poly.type
_entity_poly.pdbx_seq_one_letter_code
_entity_poly.pdbx_strand_id
1 'polypeptide(L)'
;DEFNIDIDLISKRLKESHNVYIFRATAQIEHICLEMYEIEEELKRNYLKIKVLELLLFLSHHDFGILENEKHYYPKKQIEIIKAIKTELSNNISAKYDLEKLVKQYNINIHTFRKAFKEIHGKPIYQWYKEYRLEYSLGLLINTDIPIIEIANEIGYSNPSKYSAAFYQYTSMTPQQYRKSHLKMEQ
;
A
#
# COMPACT_ATOMS: atom_id res chain seq x y z
N ASP A 1 -17.73 6.32 30.05
CA ASP A 1 -17.29 5.28 29.08
C ASP A 1 -16.70 4.10 29.84
N GLU A 2 -17.25 2.88 29.65
CA GLU A 2 -16.78 1.64 30.31
C GLU A 2 -15.29 1.34 30.04
N PHE A 3 -14.73 1.84 28.95
CA PHE A 3 -13.35 1.55 28.51
C PHE A 3 -12.38 2.70 28.82
N ASN A 4 -12.84 3.77 29.44
CA ASN A 4 -12.00 4.94 29.75
C ASN A 4 -11.18 5.50 28.55
N ILE A 5 -11.75 5.42 27.34
CA ILE A 5 -11.15 5.91 26.11
C ILE A 5 -11.44 7.41 25.99
N ASP A 6 -10.40 8.22 26.05
CA ASP A 6 -10.52 9.67 25.86
C ASP A 6 -10.54 10.02 24.37
N ILE A 7 -11.73 9.91 23.76
CA ILE A 7 -11.97 10.25 22.36
C ILE A 7 -11.72 11.74 22.10
N ASP A 8 -12.01 12.61 23.08
CA ASP A 8 -11.82 14.05 22.94
C ASP A 8 -10.32 14.38 22.90
N LEU A 9 -9.50 13.72 23.69
CA LEU A 9 -8.04 13.84 23.64
C LEU A 9 -7.48 13.38 22.29
N ILE A 10 -7.93 12.22 21.79
CA ILE A 10 -7.53 11.71 20.45
C ILE A 10 -7.97 12.71 19.37
N SER A 11 -9.25 13.15 19.41
CA SER A 11 -9.80 14.11 18.46
C SER A 11 -9.08 15.46 18.51
N LYS A 12 -8.74 15.95 19.69
CA LYS A 12 -7.98 17.18 19.89
C LYS A 12 -6.58 17.04 19.27
N ARG A 13 -5.85 15.97 19.59
CA ARG A 13 -4.53 15.68 19.02
C ARG A 13 -4.55 15.57 17.49
N LEU A 14 -5.61 15.00 16.92
CA LEU A 14 -5.78 14.88 15.46
C LEU A 14 -6.25 16.20 14.82
N LYS A 15 -7.02 17.06 15.52
CA LYS A 15 -7.55 18.32 14.99
C LYS A 15 -6.57 19.48 15.11
N GLU A 16 -5.71 19.51 16.12
CA GLU A 16 -4.70 20.56 16.33
C GLU A 16 -3.65 20.59 15.23
N SER A 17 -3.52 19.50 14.47
CA SER A 17 -2.69 19.50 13.29
C SER A 17 -3.57 19.55 12.04
N HIS A 18 -3.42 20.59 11.24
CA HIS A 18 -3.90 20.64 9.86
C HIS A 18 -3.16 19.64 8.96
N ASN A 19 -2.35 18.77 9.54
CA ASN A 19 -1.44 17.84 8.90
C ASN A 19 -1.87 16.41 9.22
N VAL A 20 -1.56 15.48 8.33
CA VAL A 20 -1.71 14.04 8.55
C VAL A 20 -0.49 13.54 9.31
N TYR A 21 -0.73 12.83 10.41
CA TYR A 21 0.32 12.14 11.15
C TYR A 21 0.65 10.83 10.47
N ILE A 22 1.94 10.63 10.20
CA ILE A 22 2.48 9.36 9.71
C ILE A 22 3.49 8.91 10.74
N PHE A 23 3.24 7.79 11.37
CA PHE A 23 4.17 7.16 12.29
C PHE A 23 4.34 5.70 11.92
N ARG A 24 5.45 5.12 12.31
CA ARG A 24 5.70 3.70 12.11
C ARG A 24 4.79 2.92 13.06
N ALA A 25 4.02 1.98 12.52
CA ALA A 25 3.20 1.11 13.35
C ALA A 25 4.07 0.36 14.35
N THR A 26 3.62 0.31 15.60
CA THR A 26 4.22 -0.58 16.59
C THR A 26 3.80 -2.02 16.29
N ALA A 27 4.53 -3.01 16.80
CA ALA A 27 4.17 -4.42 16.64
C ALA A 27 2.73 -4.72 17.08
N GLN A 28 2.21 -4.00 18.09
CA GLN A 28 0.83 -4.12 18.54
C GLN A 28 -0.18 -3.59 17.53
N ILE A 29 0.08 -2.43 16.93
CA ILE A 29 -0.79 -1.87 15.87
C ILE A 29 -0.76 -2.76 14.63
N GLU A 30 0.41 -3.27 14.25
CA GLU A 30 0.55 -4.22 13.14
C GLU A 30 -0.26 -5.49 13.41
N HIS A 31 -0.20 -6.03 14.63
CA HIS A 31 -0.95 -7.22 15.03
C HIS A 31 -2.47 -6.98 14.98
N ILE A 32 -2.96 -5.87 15.56
CA ILE A 32 -4.37 -5.49 15.48
C ILE A 32 -4.86 -5.41 14.03
N CYS A 33 -4.06 -4.78 13.15
CA CYS A 33 -4.41 -4.66 11.74
C CYS A 33 -4.43 -6.01 11.01
N LEU A 34 -3.46 -6.90 11.27
CA LEU A 34 -3.39 -8.23 10.67
C LEU A 34 -4.61 -9.07 11.04
N GLU A 35 -4.98 -9.09 12.33
CA GLU A 35 -6.16 -9.82 12.78
C GLU A 35 -7.46 -9.33 12.14
N MET A 36 -7.57 -8.05 11.75
CA MET A 36 -8.74 -7.53 11.02
C MET A 36 -8.89 -8.11 9.62
N TYR A 37 -7.81 -8.65 9.02
CA TYR A 37 -7.85 -9.25 7.68
C TYR A 37 -8.11 -10.76 7.70
N GLU A 38 -7.76 -11.46 8.78
CA GLU A 38 -7.80 -12.92 8.86
C GLU A 38 -9.14 -13.48 9.34
N ILE A 39 -10.14 -12.63 9.58
CA ILE A 39 -11.37 -13.04 10.23
C ILE A 39 -12.42 -13.57 9.26
N GLU A 40 -13.16 -14.59 9.71
CA GLU A 40 -14.30 -15.17 9.00
C GLU A 40 -15.44 -14.16 8.84
N GLU A 41 -16.09 -14.16 7.67
CA GLU A 41 -17.13 -13.18 7.28
C GLU A 41 -18.29 -13.10 8.28
N GLU A 42 -18.71 -14.21 8.89
CA GLU A 42 -19.83 -14.24 9.86
C GLU A 42 -19.56 -13.43 11.13
N LEU A 43 -18.30 -13.40 11.58
CA LEU A 43 -17.88 -12.69 12.79
C LEU A 43 -17.36 -11.28 12.51
N LYS A 44 -17.05 -10.98 11.25
CA LYS A 44 -16.34 -9.79 10.81
C LYS A 44 -16.91 -8.50 11.37
N ARG A 45 -18.23 -8.30 11.29
CA ARG A 45 -18.86 -7.04 11.71
C ARG A 45 -18.67 -6.72 13.20
N ASN A 46 -18.82 -7.72 14.08
CA ASN A 46 -18.71 -7.51 15.52
C ASN A 46 -17.25 -7.46 15.96
N TYR A 47 -16.42 -8.29 15.36
CA TYR A 47 -14.99 -8.31 15.63
C TYR A 47 -14.30 -7.00 15.20
N LEU A 48 -14.63 -6.43 14.05
CA LEU A 48 -14.12 -5.13 13.63
C LEU A 48 -14.45 -4.02 14.62
N LYS A 49 -15.64 -4.07 15.27
CA LYS A 49 -16.00 -3.12 16.35
C LYS A 49 -15.04 -3.25 17.54
N ILE A 50 -14.74 -4.48 17.95
CA ILE A 50 -13.83 -4.77 19.07
C ILE A 50 -12.42 -4.27 18.70
N LYS A 51 -11.94 -4.56 17.48
CA LYS A 51 -10.62 -4.12 17.02
C LYS A 51 -10.50 -2.60 16.88
N VAL A 52 -11.56 -1.93 16.49
CA VAL A 52 -11.59 -0.45 16.49
C VAL A 52 -11.49 0.09 17.91
N LEU A 53 -12.19 -0.50 18.89
CA LEU A 53 -12.09 -0.11 20.31
C LEU A 53 -10.68 -0.36 20.85
N GLU A 54 -10.09 -1.52 20.55
CA GLU A 54 -8.71 -1.85 20.92
C GLU A 54 -7.70 -0.85 20.34
N LEU A 55 -7.85 -0.52 19.07
CA LEU A 55 -7.01 0.49 18.41
C LEU A 55 -7.18 1.88 19.05
N LEU A 56 -8.41 2.31 19.33
CA LEU A 56 -8.67 3.59 20.01
C LEU A 56 -8.09 3.62 21.41
N LEU A 57 -8.24 2.54 22.18
CA LEU A 57 -7.63 2.41 23.50
C LEU A 57 -6.11 2.52 23.43
N PHE A 58 -5.50 1.83 22.48
CA PHE A 58 -4.06 1.90 22.25
C PHE A 58 -3.61 3.33 21.89
N LEU A 59 -4.31 3.97 20.95
CA LEU A 59 -4.02 5.34 20.53
C LEU A 59 -4.23 6.38 21.64
N SER A 60 -5.18 6.15 22.57
CA SER A 60 -5.42 7.06 23.70
C SER A 60 -4.24 7.08 24.68
N HIS A 61 -3.56 5.94 24.86
CA HIS A 61 -2.44 5.79 25.78
C HIS A 61 -1.06 5.94 25.11
N HIS A 62 -1.02 5.93 23.78
CA HIS A 62 0.24 6.05 23.06
C HIS A 62 0.79 7.48 23.15
N ASP A 63 2.02 7.60 23.66
CA ASP A 63 2.71 8.89 23.67
C ASP A 63 3.30 9.18 22.28
N PHE A 64 2.58 9.98 21.52
CA PHE A 64 3.04 10.47 20.23
C PHE A 64 4.23 11.45 20.35
N GLY A 65 4.59 11.89 21.57
CA GLY A 65 5.70 12.83 21.85
C GLY A 65 7.08 12.22 21.71
N ILE A 66 7.23 10.93 22.03
CA ILE A 66 8.54 10.23 21.99
C ILE A 66 9.10 10.10 20.57
N LEU A 67 8.23 10.18 19.55
CA LEU A 67 8.61 10.10 18.14
C LEU A 67 8.89 11.47 17.50
N GLU A 68 9.05 12.54 18.28
CA GLU A 68 9.25 13.90 17.75
C GLU A 68 10.45 14.04 16.82
N ASN A 69 11.47 13.25 16.99
CA ASN A 69 12.66 13.29 16.12
C ASN A 69 12.47 12.59 14.77
N GLU A 70 11.39 11.81 14.56
CA GLU A 70 11.09 11.10 13.31
C GLU A 70 9.80 11.56 12.62
N LYS A 71 9.11 12.58 13.15
CA LYS A 71 7.85 13.06 12.59
C LYS A 71 8.09 13.88 11.34
N HIS A 72 7.72 13.35 10.20
CA HIS A 72 7.56 14.14 8.99
C HIS A 72 6.10 14.52 8.83
N TYR A 73 5.81 15.81 8.99
CA TYR A 73 4.49 16.37 8.76
C TYR A 73 4.33 16.71 7.28
N TYR A 74 3.34 16.10 6.63
CA TYR A 74 3.01 16.42 5.26
C TYR A 74 1.70 17.20 5.21
N PRO A 75 1.67 18.40 4.60
CA PRO A 75 0.43 19.13 4.39
C PRO A 75 -0.60 18.25 3.66
N LYS A 76 -1.89 18.37 4.02
CA LYS A 76 -2.98 17.59 3.42
C LYS A 76 -2.92 17.61 1.88
N LYS A 77 -2.69 18.79 1.30
CA LYS A 77 -2.52 18.99 -0.15
C LYS A 77 -1.40 18.11 -0.72
N GLN A 78 -0.30 17.95 0.00
CA GLN A 78 0.83 17.15 -0.46
C GLN A 78 0.49 15.65 -0.46
N ILE A 79 -0.25 15.17 0.53
CA ILE A 79 -0.75 13.80 0.59
C ILE A 79 -1.75 13.52 -0.54
N GLU A 80 -2.64 14.48 -0.83
CA GLU A 80 -3.57 14.38 -1.95
C GLU A 80 -2.83 14.27 -3.29
N ILE A 81 -1.76 15.05 -3.48
CA ILE A 81 -0.88 14.94 -4.67
C ILE A 81 -0.24 13.55 -4.76
N ILE A 82 0.31 13.04 -3.65
CA ILE A 82 0.93 11.70 -3.63
C ILE A 82 -0.07 10.62 -4.00
N LYS A 83 -1.29 10.70 -3.46
CA LYS A 83 -2.40 9.78 -3.80
C LYS A 83 -2.80 9.90 -5.27
N ALA A 84 -2.91 11.12 -5.81
CA ALA A 84 -3.26 11.35 -7.20
C ALA A 84 -2.22 10.76 -8.16
N ILE A 85 -0.92 10.98 -7.90
CA ILE A 85 0.16 10.39 -8.69
C ILE A 85 0.14 8.86 -8.61
N LYS A 86 -0.08 8.28 -7.43
CA LYS A 86 -0.22 6.84 -7.25
C LYS A 86 -1.37 6.28 -8.10
N THR A 87 -2.54 6.93 -8.06
CA THR A 87 -3.72 6.53 -8.84
C THR A 87 -3.46 6.62 -10.34
N GLU A 88 -2.81 7.69 -10.80
CA GLU A 88 -2.46 7.84 -12.22
C GLU A 88 -1.53 6.73 -12.70
N LEU A 89 -0.53 6.36 -11.91
CA LEU A 89 0.36 5.22 -12.18
C LEU A 89 -0.40 3.88 -12.19
N SER A 90 -1.36 3.69 -11.28
CA SER A 90 -2.17 2.48 -11.23
C SER A 90 -3.09 2.32 -12.42
N ASN A 91 -3.67 3.42 -12.91
CA ASN A 91 -4.63 3.40 -14.02
C ASN A 91 -3.98 3.14 -15.38
N ASN A 92 -2.68 3.35 -15.49
CA ASN A 92 -1.94 3.21 -16.76
C ASN A 92 -0.74 2.27 -16.59
N ILE A 93 -1.03 1.03 -16.27
CA ILE A 93 -0.04 0.03 -15.83
C ILE A 93 1.05 -0.28 -16.88
N SER A 94 0.71 -0.18 -18.17
CA SER A 94 1.63 -0.45 -19.29
C SER A 94 2.57 0.72 -19.61
N ALA A 95 2.23 1.94 -19.15
CA ALA A 95 2.96 3.12 -19.54
C ALA A 95 4.37 3.19 -18.94
N LYS A 96 5.34 3.61 -19.75
CA LYS A 96 6.64 4.03 -19.25
C LYS A 96 6.53 5.47 -18.76
N TYR A 97 6.50 5.64 -17.44
CA TYR A 97 6.46 6.96 -16.85
C TYR A 97 7.85 7.59 -16.71
N ASP A 98 7.94 8.83 -17.14
CA ASP A 98 8.97 9.74 -16.67
C ASP A 98 8.43 10.35 -15.34
N LEU A 99 8.86 9.77 -14.22
CA LEU A 99 8.40 10.20 -12.90
C LEU A 99 8.73 11.69 -12.65
N GLU A 100 9.82 12.23 -13.20
CA GLU A 100 10.22 13.62 -13.00
C GLU A 100 9.23 14.56 -13.70
N LYS A 101 8.83 14.21 -14.93
CA LYS A 101 7.80 14.98 -15.65
C LYS A 101 6.45 14.91 -14.94
N LEU A 102 6.05 13.71 -14.50
CA LEU A 102 4.79 13.52 -13.81
C LEU A 102 4.73 14.35 -12.53
N VAL A 103 5.73 14.25 -11.67
CA VAL A 103 5.80 14.98 -10.40
C VAL A 103 5.81 16.49 -10.63
N LYS A 104 6.48 16.96 -11.70
CA LYS A 104 6.52 18.38 -12.08
C LYS A 104 5.13 18.92 -12.45
N GLN A 105 4.25 18.13 -13.05
CA GLN A 105 2.87 18.53 -13.36
C GLN A 105 2.07 18.89 -12.11
N TYR A 106 2.39 18.25 -10.99
CA TYR A 106 1.77 18.50 -9.69
C TYR A 106 2.50 19.57 -8.85
N ASN A 107 3.50 20.26 -9.41
CA ASN A 107 4.29 21.30 -8.74
C ASN A 107 4.90 20.81 -7.39
N ILE A 108 5.35 19.56 -7.33
CA ILE A 108 6.05 19.01 -6.16
C ILE A 108 7.49 18.65 -6.54
N ASN A 109 8.43 18.88 -5.62
CA ASN A 109 9.82 18.49 -5.82
C ASN A 109 9.97 16.96 -5.81
N ILE A 110 10.74 16.39 -6.73
CA ILE A 110 10.94 14.94 -6.86
C ILE A 110 11.54 14.29 -5.62
N HIS A 111 12.47 14.94 -4.92
CA HIS A 111 13.07 14.43 -3.70
C HIS A 111 12.04 14.41 -2.56
N THR A 112 11.27 15.48 -2.41
CA THR A 112 10.16 15.56 -1.45
C THR A 112 9.11 14.48 -1.73
N PHE A 113 8.73 14.28 -3.00
CA PHE A 113 7.81 13.23 -3.41
C PHE A 113 8.32 11.84 -3.06
N ARG A 114 9.56 11.51 -3.45
CA ARG A 114 10.16 10.18 -3.17
C ARG A 114 10.23 9.88 -1.69
N LYS A 115 10.63 10.88 -0.88
CA LYS A 115 10.70 10.74 0.58
C LYS A 115 9.32 10.51 1.16
N ALA A 116 8.37 11.39 0.85
CA ALA A 116 6.99 11.31 1.34
C ALA A 116 6.31 10.00 0.89
N PHE A 117 6.48 9.59 -0.38
CA PHE A 117 5.92 8.35 -0.88
C PHE A 117 6.44 7.13 -0.10
N LYS A 118 7.76 7.07 0.15
CA LYS A 118 8.37 5.98 0.92
C LYS A 118 7.86 5.95 2.36
N GLU A 119 7.71 7.11 3.00
CA GLU A 119 7.21 7.20 4.37
C GLU A 119 5.73 6.83 4.48
N ILE A 120 4.89 7.28 3.51
CA ILE A 120 3.45 7.00 3.48
C ILE A 120 3.16 5.55 3.10
N HIS A 121 3.93 4.97 2.17
CA HIS A 121 3.64 3.65 1.59
C HIS A 121 4.64 2.57 2.00
N GLY A 122 5.59 2.87 2.89
CA GLY A 122 6.56 1.92 3.44
C GLY A 122 7.68 1.50 2.46
N LYS A 123 7.58 1.84 1.16
CA LYS A 123 8.55 1.43 0.13
C LYS A 123 8.74 2.51 -0.94
N PRO A 124 9.92 2.54 -1.60
CA PRO A 124 10.16 3.47 -2.70
C PRO A 124 9.16 3.32 -3.83
N ILE A 125 8.82 4.43 -4.52
CA ILE A 125 7.84 4.45 -5.61
C ILE A 125 8.14 3.45 -6.72
N TYR A 126 9.40 3.30 -7.13
CA TYR A 126 9.78 2.36 -8.19
C TYR A 126 9.60 0.90 -7.77
N GLN A 127 9.89 0.58 -6.51
CA GLN A 127 9.66 -0.75 -5.96
C GLN A 127 8.16 -1.03 -5.87
N TRP A 128 7.39 -0.09 -5.31
CA TRP A 128 5.93 -0.20 -5.24
C TRP A 128 5.32 -0.42 -6.62
N TYR A 129 5.71 0.37 -7.63
CA TYR A 129 5.16 0.26 -8.98
C TYR A 129 5.54 -1.06 -9.68
N LYS A 130 6.79 -1.53 -9.47
CA LYS A 130 7.23 -2.84 -9.96
C LYS A 130 6.36 -3.96 -9.38
N GLU A 131 6.17 -3.96 -8.06
CA GLU A 131 5.37 -4.97 -7.37
C GLU A 131 3.90 -4.90 -7.79
N TYR A 132 3.31 -3.72 -7.87
CA TYR A 132 1.93 -3.51 -8.33
C TYR A 132 1.68 -4.10 -9.73
N ARG A 133 2.61 -3.93 -10.66
CA ARG A 133 2.54 -4.50 -12.01
C ARG A 133 2.63 -6.02 -11.99
N LEU A 134 3.50 -6.58 -11.17
CA LEU A 134 3.62 -8.03 -10.99
C LEU A 134 2.36 -8.60 -10.35
N GLU A 135 1.82 -7.95 -9.33
CA GLU A 135 0.58 -8.34 -8.66
C GLU A 135 -0.61 -8.35 -9.62
N TYR A 136 -0.76 -7.32 -10.45
CA TYR A 136 -1.77 -7.28 -11.50
C TYR A 136 -1.63 -8.48 -12.46
N SER A 137 -0.38 -8.85 -12.82
CA SER A 137 -0.13 -10.00 -13.69
C SER A 137 -0.52 -11.36 -13.08
N LEU A 138 -0.58 -11.49 -11.75
CA LEU A 138 -1.08 -12.72 -11.11
C LEU A 138 -2.54 -12.97 -11.49
N GLY A 139 -3.37 -11.92 -11.43
CA GLY A 139 -4.78 -12.01 -11.85
C GLY A 139 -4.94 -12.41 -13.32
N LEU A 140 -4.13 -11.84 -14.21
CA LEU A 140 -4.15 -12.21 -15.63
C LEU A 140 -3.72 -13.66 -15.87
N LEU A 141 -2.72 -14.14 -15.15
CA LEU A 141 -2.24 -15.52 -15.28
C LEU A 141 -3.29 -16.55 -14.83
N ILE A 142 -4.08 -16.24 -13.83
CA ILE A 142 -5.11 -17.15 -13.28
C ILE A 142 -6.40 -17.09 -14.09
N ASN A 143 -6.86 -15.88 -14.42
CA ASN A 143 -8.20 -15.66 -14.93
C ASN A 143 -8.28 -15.60 -16.48
N THR A 144 -7.16 -15.72 -17.18
CA THR A 144 -7.13 -15.60 -18.65
C THR A 144 -6.14 -16.59 -19.30
N ASP A 145 -6.40 -16.91 -20.57
CA ASP A 145 -5.49 -17.71 -21.41
C ASP A 145 -4.52 -16.84 -22.22
N ILE A 146 -4.43 -15.54 -21.92
CA ILE A 146 -3.53 -14.60 -22.61
C ILE A 146 -2.10 -15.13 -22.57
N PRO A 147 -1.36 -15.16 -23.72
CA PRO A 147 0.02 -15.57 -23.76
C PRO A 147 0.90 -14.78 -22.78
N ILE A 148 1.85 -15.47 -22.13
CA ILE A 148 2.73 -14.84 -21.11
C ILE A 148 3.48 -13.62 -21.68
N ILE A 149 3.82 -13.67 -22.98
CA ILE A 149 4.46 -12.55 -23.67
C ILE A 149 3.54 -11.33 -23.74
N GLU A 150 2.27 -11.54 -24.02
CA GLU A 150 1.26 -10.47 -24.07
C GLU A 150 1.01 -9.90 -22.68
N ILE A 151 0.91 -10.73 -21.64
CA ILE A 151 0.83 -10.28 -20.24
C ILE A 151 2.03 -9.40 -19.89
N ALA A 152 3.26 -9.83 -20.26
CA ALA A 152 4.46 -9.03 -20.02
C ALA A 152 4.34 -7.65 -20.68
N ASN A 153 3.87 -7.57 -21.92
CA ASN A 153 3.67 -6.32 -22.66
C ASN A 153 2.58 -5.45 -22.00
N GLU A 154 1.45 -6.06 -21.62
CA GLU A 154 0.33 -5.37 -20.98
C GLU A 154 0.73 -4.66 -19.69
N ILE A 155 1.59 -5.30 -18.90
CA ILE A 155 2.13 -4.68 -17.69
C ILE A 155 3.40 -3.85 -17.95
N GLY A 156 3.73 -3.56 -19.22
CA GLY A 156 4.80 -2.64 -19.64
C GLY A 156 6.21 -3.19 -19.58
N TYR A 157 6.39 -4.52 -19.61
CA TYR A 157 7.70 -5.13 -19.84
C TYR A 157 7.92 -5.34 -21.33
N SER A 158 8.84 -4.57 -21.92
CA SER A 158 9.25 -4.76 -23.32
C SER A 158 10.10 -6.01 -23.56
N ASN A 159 10.57 -6.67 -22.51
CA ASN A 159 11.37 -7.90 -22.58
C ASN A 159 10.74 -8.97 -21.68
N PRO A 160 10.17 -10.05 -22.26
CA PRO A 160 9.54 -11.14 -21.52
C PRO A 160 10.47 -11.86 -20.54
N SER A 161 11.77 -11.95 -20.87
CA SER A 161 12.75 -12.55 -19.97
C SER A 161 12.96 -11.71 -18.70
N LYS A 162 12.94 -10.38 -18.82
CA LYS A 162 12.99 -9.49 -17.66
C LYS A 162 11.73 -9.59 -16.80
N TYR A 163 10.57 -9.75 -17.45
CA TYR A 163 9.33 -10.03 -16.72
C TYR A 163 9.42 -11.34 -15.96
N SER A 164 9.79 -12.43 -16.63
CA SER A 164 9.88 -13.75 -15.99
C SER A 164 10.86 -13.78 -14.82
N ALA A 165 12.01 -13.10 -14.94
CA ALA A 165 12.98 -12.98 -13.86
C ALA A 165 12.42 -12.15 -12.67
N ALA A 166 11.76 -11.02 -12.95
CA ALA A 166 11.13 -10.19 -11.92
C ALA A 166 9.99 -10.92 -11.23
N PHE A 167 9.18 -11.67 -11.98
CA PHE A 167 8.08 -12.47 -11.47
C PHE A 167 8.60 -13.62 -10.57
N TYR A 168 9.65 -14.29 -10.99
CA TYR A 168 10.28 -15.32 -10.18
C TYR A 168 10.83 -14.77 -8.85
N GLN A 169 11.47 -13.60 -8.89
CA GLN A 169 11.91 -12.92 -7.66
C GLN A 169 10.75 -12.57 -6.72
N TYR A 170 9.57 -12.28 -7.26
CA TYR A 170 8.40 -11.87 -6.50
C TYR A 170 7.61 -13.06 -5.92
N THR A 171 7.47 -14.16 -6.69
CA THR A 171 6.60 -15.30 -6.37
C THR A 171 7.33 -16.59 -6.08
N SER A 172 8.65 -16.67 -6.32
CA SER A 172 9.47 -17.89 -6.33
C SER A 172 9.04 -18.93 -7.38
N MET A 173 8.20 -18.53 -8.34
CA MET A 173 7.73 -19.36 -9.46
C MET A 173 7.91 -18.63 -10.78
N THR A 174 8.09 -19.38 -11.88
CA THR A 174 7.96 -18.76 -13.20
C THR A 174 6.48 -18.47 -13.53
N PRO A 175 6.17 -17.51 -14.41
CA PRO A 175 4.78 -17.24 -14.82
C PRO A 175 4.05 -18.51 -15.33
N GLN A 176 4.76 -19.37 -16.04
CA GLN A 176 4.19 -20.63 -16.56
C GLN A 176 3.90 -21.64 -15.43
N GLN A 177 4.79 -21.78 -14.45
CA GLN A 177 4.58 -22.64 -13.29
C GLN A 177 3.41 -22.11 -12.46
N TYR A 178 3.34 -20.80 -12.25
CA TYR A 178 2.27 -20.15 -11.49
C TYR A 178 0.91 -20.39 -12.16
N ARG A 179 0.77 -20.19 -13.46
CA ARG A 179 -0.46 -20.49 -14.21
C ARG A 179 -0.87 -21.95 -14.06
N LYS A 180 0.07 -22.90 -14.26
CA LYS A 180 -0.23 -24.35 -14.16
C LYS A 180 -0.65 -24.78 -12.74
N SER A 181 -0.09 -24.19 -11.70
CA SER A 181 -0.43 -24.56 -10.32
C SER A 181 -1.87 -24.15 -9.95
N HIS A 182 -2.37 -23.04 -10.49
CA HIS A 182 -3.72 -22.55 -10.21
C HIS A 182 -4.80 -23.18 -11.10
N LEU A 183 -4.48 -23.53 -12.35
CA LEU A 183 -5.42 -24.27 -13.21
C LEU A 183 -5.72 -25.70 -12.71
N LYS A 184 -4.86 -26.28 -11.87
CA LYS A 184 -5.10 -27.62 -11.26
C LYS A 184 -5.98 -27.59 -10.01
N MET A 185 -6.30 -26.43 -9.45
CA MET A 185 -7.13 -26.30 -8.26
C MET A 185 -8.63 -26.23 -8.60
N GLU A 186 -9.00 -26.08 -9.87
CA GLU A 186 -10.41 -26.02 -10.33
C GLU A 186 -10.95 -27.34 -10.90
N GLN A 187 -10.18 -28.45 -10.81
CA GLN A 187 -10.60 -29.80 -11.18
C GLN A 187 -10.68 -30.69 -9.93
#